data_c12f835768be99e1d106f26b1a65025b
#
_entry.id   c12f835768be99e1d106f26b1a65025b
#
_cell.length_a   1.000
_cell.length_b   1.000
_cell.length_c   1.000
_cell.angle_alpha   90.00
_cell.angle_beta   90.00
_cell.angle_gamma   90.00
#
_symmetry.space_group_name_H-M   'P 1'
#
loop_
_entity.id
_entity.type
_entity.pdbx_description
1 polymer ?
#
loop_
_entity_poly.entity_id
_entity_poly.type
_entity_poly.pdbx_seq_one_letter_code
_entity_poly.pdbx_strand_id
1 'polypeptide(L)'
;MCNIAAYVGTKQAAPIIVEMLRKQEGWDSGYYTGIATIHEGKLHMEKDACNLETLLQQTDITKLPGTIGMIHGRSRGADDYRFAHPFISTNGKLAYIANGCGGIFKADKTKFPEVYERLTNLGYRFTSLVEGDYKQLPGGKKVHGSDLKCQNINYYMDNGLGIVDAMEAAYCERGSEIVSLALYTEEPDRITFGRMNYPMFIGIADHGIYMATTPMVFPEDARDITLLPPTSAGQVFMDHYTVKPFKNPPCKVAPLTPVVYRDCYDAVVAALEENDMDHDQIDRLLRPMIPGGDCPPESALDYMILNDLQNQGRLIIKTTQMPGVKEGSIRTQFIASLKK
;
A
#
# COMPACT_ATOMS: atom_id res chain seq x y z
N MET A 1 0.28 3.69 -9.05
CA MET A 1 -0.07 3.17 -7.68
C MET A 1 1.20 2.90 -6.88
N CYS A 2 1.17 2.88 -5.54
CA CYS A 2 2.30 2.40 -4.74
C CYS A 2 2.29 0.87 -4.64
N ASN A 3 3.41 0.26 -4.26
CA ASN A 3 3.51 -1.18 -4.06
C ASN A 3 3.84 -1.50 -2.60
N ILE A 4 3.16 -2.49 -2.06
CA ILE A 4 3.33 -2.95 -0.67
C ILE A 4 3.65 -4.45 -0.69
N ALA A 5 4.56 -4.86 0.19
CA ALA A 5 4.73 -6.26 0.55
C ALA A 5 4.90 -6.40 2.06
N ALA A 6 4.45 -7.52 2.62
CA ALA A 6 4.61 -7.82 4.03
C ALA A 6 4.66 -9.34 4.27
N TYR A 7 5.20 -9.70 5.43
CA TYR A 7 5.32 -11.08 5.87
C TYR A 7 5.21 -11.17 7.39
N VAL A 8 4.51 -12.18 7.84
CA VAL A 8 4.47 -12.63 9.23
C VAL A 8 4.69 -14.14 9.29
N GLY A 9 5.67 -14.60 10.06
CA GLY A 9 5.98 -16.03 10.10
C GLY A 9 7.17 -16.39 10.98
N THR A 10 7.86 -17.47 10.61
CA THR A 10 9.00 -18.01 11.35
C THR A 10 10.36 -17.65 10.75
N LYS A 11 10.38 -17.20 9.49
CA LYS A 11 11.61 -16.77 8.79
C LYS A 11 11.86 -15.27 9.01
N GLN A 12 13.11 -14.82 8.82
CA GLN A 12 13.43 -13.40 8.83
C GLN A 12 12.61 -12.67 7.74
N ALA A 13 11.87 -11.63 8.14
CA ALA A 13 10.93 -10.95 7.24
C ALA A 13 11.63 -10.09 6.18
N ALA A 14 12.68 -9.37 6.58
CA ALA A 14 13.30 -8.36 5.73
C ALA A 14 13.77 -8.88 4.36
N PRO A 15 14.53 -9.98 4.20
CA PRO A 15 14.94 -10.45 2.88
C PRO A 15 13.76 -10.90 2.03
N ILE A 16 12.71 -11.45 2.63
CA ILE A 16 11.51 -11.92 1.91
C ILE A 16 10.77 -10.73 1.29
N ILE A 17 10.44 -9.72 2.10
CA ILE A 17 9.65 -8.57 1.63
C ILE A 17 10.44 -7.66 0.69
N VAL A 18 11.76 -7.60 0.83
CA VAL A 18 12.66 -6.91 -0.13
C VAL A 18 12.56 -7.58 -1.50
N GLU A 19 12.64 -8.90 -1.57
CA GLU A 19 12.51 -9.62 -2.83
C GLU A 19 11.09 -9.48 -3.45
N MET A 20 10.06 -9.50 -2.63
CA MET A 20 8.70 -9.25 -3.09
C MET A 20 8.53 -7.83 -3.65
N LEU A 21 9.13 -6.80 -3.01
CA LEU A 21 9.09 -5.44 -3.54
C LEU A 21 9.86 -5.31 -4.86
N ARG A 22 11.04 -5.95 -4.97
CA ARG A 22 11.84 -5.96 -6.21
C ARG A 22 11.05 -6.43 -7.41
N LYS A 23 10.18 -7.42 -7.22
CA LYS A 23 9.33 -7.97 -8.30
C LYS A 23 8.14 -7.09 -8.69
N GLN A 24 7.81 -6.05 -7.92
CA GLN A 24 6.64 -5.20 -8.20
C GLN A 24 6.96 -3.71 -8.31
N GLU A 25 8.11 -3.25 -7.82
CA GLU A 25 8.42 -1.82 -7.75
C GLU A 25 8.29 -1.12 -9.11
N GLY A 26 8.60 -1.80 -10.20
CA GLY A 26 8.54 -1.25 -11.55
C GLY A 26 7.13 -0.96 -12.06
N TRP A 27 6.07 -1.47 -11.44
CA TRP A 27 4.71 -1.21 -11.91
C TRP A 27 4.28 0.25 -11.74
N ASP A 28 4.61 0.92 -10.64
CA ASP A 28 4.27 2.36 -10.48
C ASP A 28 5.06 3.04 -9.38
N SER A 29 5.93 2.33 -8.70
CA SER A 29 6.67 2.86 -7.58
C SER A 29 8.15 3.10 -7.91
N GLY A 30 9.05 3.03 -6.95
CA GLY A 30 10.47 3.25 -7.15
C GLY A 30 10.92 4.70 -7.03
N TYR A 31 10.07 5.57 -6.49
CA TYR A 31 10.45 6.95 -6.18
C TYR A 31 10.87 7.11 -4.71
N TYR A 32 10.28 6.33 -3.83
CA TYR A 32 10.63 6.27 -2.41
C TYR A 32 10.50 4.83 -1.96
N THR A 33 11.40 4.42 -1.08
CA THR A 33 11.39 3.08 -0.51
C THR A 33 11.51 3.16 1.00
N GLY A 34 10.81 2.30 1.70
CA GLY A 34 11.01 2.15 3.14
C GLY A 34 10.40 0.88 3.69
N ILE A 35 11.04 0.39 4.73
CA ILE A 35 10.78 -0.90 5.37
C ILE A 35 10.66 -0.72 6.87
N ALA A 36 9.83 -1.53 7.51
CA ALA A 36 9.79 -1.70 8.95
C ALA A 36 9.66 -3.17 9.33
N THR A 37 10.33 -3.58 10.41
CA THR A 37 10.17 -4.88 11.06
C THR A 37 9.95 -4.69 12.56
N ILE A 38 9.41 -5.72 13.23
CA ILE A 38 9.35 -5.79 14.70
C ILE A 38 10.26 -6.91 15.18
N HIS A 39 11.10 -6.59 16.16
CA HIS A 39 11.92 -7.56 16.88
C HIS A 39 11.99 -7.16 18.36
N GLU A 40 11.73 -8.12 19.26
CA GLU A 40 11.74 -7.90 20.72
C GLU A 40 10.90 -6.68 21.16
N GLY A 41 9.71 -6.51 20.56
CA GLY A 41 8.79 -5.41 20.86
C GLY A 41 9.27 -4.03 20.40
N LYS A 42 10.28 -3.96 19.52
CA LYS A 42 10.81 -2.70 18.97
C LYS A 42 10.64 -2.65 17.46
N LEU A 43 10.38 -1.46 16.95
CA LEU A 43 10.38 -1.17 15.52
C LEU A 43 11.81 -0.92 15.04
N HIS A 44 12.17 -1.58 13.95
CA HIS A 44 13.39 -1.35 13.19
C HIS A 44 12.98 -0.90 11.80
N MET A 45 13.53 0.21 11.30
CA MET A 45 13.11 0.75 10.02
C MET A 45 14.20 1.54 9.33
N GLU A 46 14.12 1.56 8.00
CA GLU A 46 14.90 2.42 7.10
C GLU A 46 13.99 2.94 6.00
N LYS A 47 14.22 4.17 5.53
CA LYS A 47 13.49 4.77 4.41
C LYS A 47 14.26 5.91 3.77
N ASP A 48 14.09 6.08 2.45
CA ASP A 48 14.59 7.25 1.73
C ASP A 48 13.74 7.56 0.48
N ALA A 49 13.99 8.74 -0.10
CA ALA A 49 13.48 9.16 -1.39
C ALA A 49 14.35 8.58 -2.53
N CYS A 50 14.28 7.27 -2.72
CA CYS A 50 15.01 6.51 -3.74
C CYS A 50 14.30 5.19 -4.06
N ASN A 51 14.72 4.52 -5.12
CA ASN A 51 14.27 3.17 -5.45
C ASN A 51 14.91 2.11 -4.52
N LEU A 52 14.40 0.89 -4.57
CA LEU A 52 14.85 -0.21 -3.72
C LEU A 52 16.35 -0.50 -3.89
N GLU A 53 16.85 -0.56 -5.11
CA GLU A 53 18.26 -0.90 -5.36
C GLU A 53 19.20 0.18 -4.79
N THR A 54 18.83 1.44 -4.86
CA THR A 54 19.58 2.54 -4.23
C THR A 54 19.56 2.41 -2.71
N LEU A 55 18.41 2.12 -2.10
CA LEU A 55 18.34 1.92 -0.65
C LEU A 55 19.17 0.73 -0.19
N LEU A 56 19.19 -0.38 -0.94
CA LEU A 56 20.03 -1.55 -0.67
C LEU A 56 21.54 -1.26 -0.74
N GLN A 57 21.95 -0.32 -1.60
CA GLN A 57 23.34 0.12 -1.68
C GLN A 57 23.76 1.02 -0.51
N GLN A 58 22.82 1.75 0.07
CA GLN A 58 23.06 2.71 1.14
C GLN A 58 22.91 2.13 2.54
N THR A 59 22.15 1.03 2.68
CA THR A 59 21.73 0.48 3.97
C THR A 59 21.73 -1.05 3.96
N ASP A 60 21.75 -1.63 5.15
CA ASP A 60 21.67 -3.09 5.35
C ASP A 60 20.21 -3.57 5.59
N ILE A 61 19.23 -3.06 4.85
CA ILE A 61 17.81 -3.35 5.12
C ILE A 61 17.45 -4.83 5.09
N THR A 62 18.17 -5.66 4.35
CA THR A 62 17.98 -7.13 4.35
C THR A 62 18.38 -7.79 5.66
N LYS A 63 19.14 -7.10 6.50
CA LYS A 63 19.60 -7.60 7.81
C LYS A 63 18.73 -7.12 8.97
N LEU A 64 17.68 -6.31 8.72
CA LEU A 64 16.77 -5.90 9.78
C LEU A 64 16.21 -7.12 10.51
N PRO A 65 16.26 -7.13 11.86
CA PRO A 65 15.84 -8.28 12.64
C PRO A 65 14.31 -8.42 12.65
N GLY A 66 13.83 -9.61 13.01
CA GLY A 66 12.43 -9.92 13.18
C GLY A 66 11.84 -10.79 12.08
N THR A 67 10.76 -11.45 12.44
CA THR A 67 10.02 -12.40 11.58
C THR A 67 8.70 -11.80 11.08
N ILE A 68 8.47 -10.52 11.39
CA ILE A 68 7.32 -9.73 10.96
C ILE A 68 7.82 -8.42 10.37
N GLY A 69 7.34 -8.09 9.19
CA GLY A 69 7.75 -6.86 8.53
C GLY A 69 6.85 -6.46 7.38
N MET A 70 6.99 -5.21 6.98
CA MET A 70 6.34 -4.59 5.84
C MET A 70 7.28 -3.65 5.11
N ILE A 71 7.15 -3.58 3.79
CA ILE A 71 7.93 -2.71 2.91
C ILE A 71 7.01 -1.97 1.95
N HIS A 72 7.40 -0.78 1.57
CA HIS A 72 6.61 0.11 0.72
C HIS A 72 7.50 0.75 -0.34
N GLY A 73 7.12 0.58 -1.60
CA GLY A 73 7.58 1.37 -2.73
C GLY A 73 6.53 2.42 -3.08
N ARG A 74 6.89 3.71 -3.07
CA ARG A 74 5.94 4.79 -3.31
C ARG A 74 6.04 5.33 -4.74
N SER A 75 4.90 5.72 -5.29
CA SER A 75 4.78 6.49 -6.52
C SER A 75 5.33 7.92 -6.36
N ARG A 76 5.42 8.67 -7.48
CA ARG A 76 6.01 10.01 -7.53
C ARG A 76 5.39 10.98 -6.51
N GLY A 77 6.23 11.85 -5.95
CA GLY A 77 5.85 12.91 -5.04
C GLY A 77 6.91 14.02 -5.00
N ALA A 78 6.86 14.91 -4.00
CA ALA A 78 7.89 15.93 -3.80
C ALA A 78 9.21 15.28 -3.37
N ASP A 79 10.35 15.87 -3.73
CA ASP A 79 11.68 15.40 -3.32
C ASP A 79 11.95 15.73 -1.84
N ASP A 80 11.40 14.87 -0.97
CA ASP A 80 11.60 14.98 0.47
C ASP A 80 11.44 13.57 1.10
N TYR A 81 12.52 13.04 1.66
CA TYR A 81 12.53 11.71 2.28
C TYR A 81 11.48 11.54 3.40
N ARG A 82 11.04 12.65 4.01
CA ARG A 82 9.98 12.63 5.03
C ARG A 82 8.65 12.10 4.48
N PHE A 83 8.45 12.14 3.17
CA PHE A 83 7.27 11.56 2.50
C PHE A 83 7.38 10.07 2.18
N ALA A 84 8.52 9.43 2.46
CA ALA A 84 8.65 7.99 2.38
C ALA A 84 7.91 7.30 3.56
N HIS A 85 7.29 6.15 3.30
CA HIS A 85 6.75 5.27 4.34
C HIS A 85 7.89 4.44 4.98
N PRO A 86 7.73 3.92 6.21
CA PRO A 86 6.56 4.04 7.08
C PRO A 86 6.49 5.38 7.79
N PHE A 87 5.26 5.71 8.27
CA PHE A 87 5.02 6.78 9.23
C PHE A 87 4.91 6.18 10.63
N ILE A 88 5.39 6.92 11.63
CA ILE A 88 5.41 6.45 13.03
C ILE A 88 4.44 7.30 13.84
N SER A 89 3.65 6.64 14.70
CA SER A 89 2.75 7.31 15.63
C SER A 89 3.52 8.18 16.64
N THR A 90 2.85 9.19 17.19
CA THR A 90 3.43 10.13 18.16
C THR A 90 4.02 9.43 19.39
N ASN A 91 3.41 8.32 19.83
CA ASN A 91 3.91 7.51 20.95
C ASN A 91 5.03 6.52 20.55
N GLY A 92 5.41 6.45 19.26
CA GLY A 92 6.48 5.59 18.75
C GLY A 92 6.14 4.10 18.65
N LYS A 93 4.90 3.71 18.91
CA LYS A 93 4.50 2.30 19.03
C LYS A 93 3.92 1.71 17.73
N LEU A 94 3.44 2.55 16.82
CA LEU A 94 2.79 2.16 15.57
C LEU A 94 3.62 2.59 14.38
N ALA A 95 3.98 1.66 13.51
CA ALA A 95 4.48 1.94 12.15
C ALA A 95 3.35 1.69 11.15
N TYR A 96 3.18 2.59 10.18
CA TYR A 96 2.07 2.58 9.24
C TYR A 96 2.54 2.81 7.81
N ILE A 97 2.11 1.97 6.89
CA ILE A 97 2.29 2.14 5.44
C ILE A 97 0.94 2.11 4.74
N ALA A 98 0.82 2.85 3.64
CA ALA A 98 -0.41 2.84 2.87
C ALA A 98 -0.18 3.10 1.39
N ASN A 99 -0.92 2.38 0.56
CA ASN A 99 -1.13 2.70 -0.84
C ASN A 99 -2.48 3.39 -0.96
N GLY A 100 -2.54 4.61 -1.47
CA GLY A 100 -3.80 5.31 -1.55
C GLY A 100 -3.72 6.74 -2.05
N CYS A 101 -4.89 7.22 -2.46
CA CYS A 101 -5.14 8.56 -2.95
C CYS A 101 -6.32 9.17 -2.23
N GLY A 102 -6.18 10.40 -1.73
CA GLY A 102 -7.27 11.14 -1.08
C GLY A 102 -8.27 11.79 -2.03
N GLY A 103 -8.06 11.66 -3.35
CA GLY A 103 -8.64 12.59 -4.32
C GLY A 103 -10.09 12.38 -4.74
N ILE A 104 -10.64 11.18 -4.59
CA ILE A 104 -11.98 10.86 -5.13
C ILE A 104 -13.10 11.23 -4.15
N PHE A 105 -12.87 11.08 -2.86
CA PHE A 105 -13.82 11.50 -1.85
C PHE A 105 -13.82 13.02 -1.70
N LYS A 106 -14.80 13.71 -2.25
CA LYS A 106 -14.94 15.17 -2.13
C LYS A 106 -14.93 15.65 -0.67
N ALA A 107 -15.49 14.85 0.23
CA ALA A 107 -15.49 15.10 1.68
C ALA A 107 -14.08 15.13 2.30
N ASP A 108 -13.09 14.48 1.69
CA ASP A 108 -11.72 14.45 2.22
C ASP A 108 -11.06 15.83 2.23
N LYS A 109 -11.35 16.70 1.27
CA LYS A 109 -10.73 18.04 1.20
C LYS A 109 -11.08 18.94 2.40
N THR A 110 -12.26 18.78 2.97
CA THR A 110 -12.70 19.53 4.15
C THR A 110 -12.26 18.83 5.44
N LYS A 111 -12.33 17.52 5.47
CA LYS A 111 -11.95 16.72 6.65
C LYS A 111 -10.44 16.69 6.91
N PHE A 112 -9.62 16.88 5.90
CA PHE A 112 -8.17 16.85 6.07
C PHE A 112 -7.65 17.93 7.01
N PRO A 113 -7.95 19.24 6.82
CA PRO A 113 -7.53 20.28 7.76
C PRO A 113 -8.20 20.13 9.13
N GLU A 114 -9.50 19.75 9.21
CA GLU A 114 -10.18 19.53 10.49
C GLU A 114 -9.47 18.48 11.36
N VAL A 115 -9.14 17.32 10.78
CA VAL A 115 -8.42 16.24 11.48
C VAL A 115 -7.02 16.69 11.86
N TYR A 116 -6.31 17.39 10.96
CA TYR A 116 -4.98 17.91 11.24
C TYR A 116 -4.98 18.89 12.43
N GLU A 117 -5.89 19.86 12.45
CA GLU A 117 -6.01 20.84 13.53
C GLU A 117 -6.36 20.19 14.85
N ARG A 118 -7.35 19.28 14.86
CA ARG A 118 -7.71 18.51 16.04
C ARG A 118 -6.51 17.77 16.63
N LEU A 119 -5.82 17.00 15.81
CA LEU A 119 -4.67 16.19 16.25
C LEU A 119 -3.52 17.07 16.73
N THR A 120 -3.22 18.17 16.03
CA THR A 120 -2.19 19.14 16.43
C THR A 120 -2.50 19.75 17.79
N ASN A 121 -3.75 20.18 18.01
CA ASN A 121 -4.19 20.77 19.27
C ASN A 121 -4.14 19.77 20.45
N LEU A 122 -4.26 18.47 20.16
CA LEU A 122 -4.11 17.40 21.15
C LEU A 122 -2.64 16.93 21.34
N GLY A 123 -1.68 17.55 20.63
CA GLY A 123 -0.26 17.27 20.80
C GLY A 123 0.31 16.17 19.90
N TYR A 124 -0.47 15.64 18.94
CA TYR A 124 0.05 14.69 17.96
C TYR A 124 1.05 15.36 17.00
N ARG A 125 2.10 14.63 16.66
CA ARG A 125 3.22 15.13 15.83
C ARG A 125 3.24 14.40 14.50
N PHE A 126 3.58 15.14 13.44
CA PHE A 126 3.66 14.61 12.09
C PHE A 126 5.10 14.61 11.61
N THR A 127 5.61 13.43 11.26
CA THR A 127 6.99 13.27 10.78
C THR A 127 7.19 13.81 9.36
N SER A 128 6.10 13.94 8.60
CA SER A 128 6.09 14.48 7.23
C SER A 128 5.70 15.96 7.15
N LEU A 129 5.59 16.65 8.28
CA LEU A 129 5.25 18.08 8.27
C LEU A 129 6.37 18.89 7.61
N VAL A 130 6.01 19.64 6.57
CA VAL A 130 6.86 20.62 5.89
C VAL A 130 6.15 21.97 5.82
N GLU A 131 6.96 23.04 5.81
CA GLU A 131 6.50 24.42 5.70
C GLU A 131 6.99 25.03 4.39
N GLY A 132 6.24 25.97 3.82
CA GLY A 132 6.52 26.61 2.54
C GLY A 132 5.25 27.14 1.90
N ASP A 133 5.26 27.41 0.61
CA ASP A 133 4.13 27.95 -0.15
C ASP A 133 3.06 26.88 -0.47
N TYR A 134 2.77 26.00 0.47
CA TYR A 134 1.75 24.95 0.30
C TYR A 134 0.36 25.46 0.62
N LYS A 135 -0.61 25.11 -0.24
CA LYS A 135 -2.03 25.45 -0.05
C LYS A 135 -2.85 24.33 0.63
N GLN A 136 -2.20 23.29 1.14
CA GLN A 136 -2.89 22.14 1.72
C GLN A 136 -3.44 22.44 3.12
N LEU A 137 -2.67 23.11 3.95
CA LEU A 137 -3.01 23.43 5.33
C LEU A 137 -2.80 24.92 5.61
N PRO A 138 -3.47 25.48 6.65
CA PRO A 138 -3.26 26.88 7.06
C PRO A 138 -1.77 27.17 7.33
N GLY A 139 -1.34 28.39 7.01
CA GLY A 139 0.03 28.85 7.24
C GLY A 139 1.08 28.23 6.30
N GLY A 140 0.67 27.76 5.10
CA GLY A 140 1.61 27.23 4.12
C GLY A 140 2.23 25.88 4.52
N LYS A 141 1.47 25.02 5.18
CA LYS A 141 1.93 23.72 5.65
C LYS A 141 1.44 22.58 4.79
N LYS A 142 2.20 21.48 4.77
CA LYS A 142 1.86 20.22 4.11
C LYS A 142 2.23 19.04 5.00
N VAL A 143 1.31 18.06 5.07
CA VAL A 143 1.47 16.78 5.74
C VAL A 143 1.10 15.65 4.78
N HIS A 144 1.82 14.55 4.79
CA HIS A 144 1.46 13.38 4.01
C HIS A 144 0.15 12.77 4.52
N GLY A 145 -0.77 12.41 3.60
CA GLY A 145 -2.08 11.86 3.97
C GLY A 145 -2.00 10.59 4.81
N SER A 146 -0.99 9.76 4.58
CA SER A 146 -0.76 8.54 5.37
C SER A 146 -0.20 8.84 6.77
N ASP A 147 0.60 9.91 6.93
CA ASP A 147 1.03 10.34 8.26
C ASP A 147 -0.16 10.85 9.08
N LEU A 148 -1.01 11.68 8.46
CA LEU A 148 -2.25 12.11 9.10
C LEU A 148 -3.13 10.91 9.50
N LYS A 149 -3.24 9.89 8.63
CA LYS A 149 -4.01 8.67 8.93
C LYS A 149 -3.37 7.87 10.07
N CYS A 150 -2.05 7.72 10.10
CA CYS A 150 -1.30 7.08 11.18
C CYS A 150 -1.60 7.74 12.54
N GLN A 151 -1.50 9.06 12.62
CA GLN A 151 -1.78 9.79 13.85
C GLN A 151 -3.26 9.72 14.23
N ASN A 152 -4.17 9.68 13.26
CA ASN A 152 -5.59 9.55 13.54
C ASN A 152 -5.95 8.15 14.08
N ILE A 153 -5.31 7.09 13.58
CA ILE A 153 -5.43 5.75 14.17
C ILE A 153 -4.89 5.75 15.60
N ASN A 154 -3.71 6.34 15.84
CA ASN A 154 -3.15 6.47 17.19
C ASN A 154 -4.10 7.23 18.13
N TYR A 155 -4.73 8.31 17.68
CA TYR A 155 -5.74 9.04 18.45
C TYR A 155 -6.90 8.15 18.90
N TYR A 156 -7.45 7.35 17.99
CA TYR A 156 -8.54 6.43 18.36
C TYR A 156 -8.09 5.33 19.31
N MET A 157 -6.84 4.84 19.17
CA MET A 157 -6.26 3.88 20.12
C MET A 157 -6.05 4.51 21.51
N ASP A 158 -5.53 5.72 21.59
CA ASP A 158 -5.37 6.46 22.86
C ASP A 158 -6.72 6.77 23.53
N ASN A 159 -7.82 6.75 22.77
CA ASN A 159 -9.20 6.86 23.28
C ASN A 159 -9.88 5.48 23.52
N GLY A 160 -9.10 4.41 23.61
CA GLY A 160 -9.54 3.10 24.08
C GLY A 160 -10.04 2.13 23.03
N LEU A 161 -9.91 2.45 21.73
CA LEU A 161 -10.22 1.47 20.68
C LEU A 161 -9.03 0.52 20.48
N GLY A 162 -9.32 -0.77 20.22
CA GLY A 162 -8.32 -1.68 19.66
C GLY A 162 -7.91 -1.25 18.24
N ILE A 163 -6.70 -1.62 17.79
CA ILE A 163 -6.12 -1.14 16.53
C ILE A 163 -7.01 -1.37 15.32
N VAL A 164 -7.72 -2.50 15.22
CA VAL A 164 -8.65 -2.82 14.11
C VAL A 164 -9.83 -1.85 14.09
N ASP A 165 -10.43 -1.57 15.25
CA ASP A 165 -11.54 -0.63 15.38
C ASP A 165 -11.08 0.83 15.19
N ALA A 166 -9.88 1.17 15.64
CA ALA A 166 -9.25 2.46 15.43
C ALA A 166 -8.99 2.73 13.95
N MET A 167 -8.55 1.69 13.20
CA MET A 167 -8.35 1.76 11.76
C MET A 167 -9.68 1.96 11.02
N GLU A 168 -10.73 1.21 11.36
CA GLU A 168 -12.10 1.42 10.85
C GLU A 168 -12.58 2.85 11.12
N ALA A 169 -12.47 3.33 12.36
CA ALA A 169 -12.89 4.68 12.75
C ALA A 169 -12.17 5.78 11.93
N ALA A 170 -10.84 5.67 11.80
CA ALA A 170 -10.06 6.61 11.01
C ALA A 170 -10.41 6.59 9.52
N TYR A 171 -10.77 5.42 8.97
CA TYR A 171 -11.19 5.27 7.57
C TYR A 171 -12.60 5.81 7.34
N CYS A 172 -13.51 5.59 8.28
CA CYS A 172 -14.88 6.10 8.19
C CYS A 172 -14.96 7.62 8.40
N GLU A 173 -14.12 8.18 9.29
CA GLU A 173 -14.07 9.62 9.50
C GLU A 173 -13.56 10.38 8.26
N ARG A 174 -12.53 9.82 7.62
CA ARG A 174 -11.94 10.40 6.44
C ARG A 174 -11.82 9.34 5.34
N GLY A 175 -12.85 9.25 4.51
CA GLY A 175 -12.86 8.36 3.36
C GLY A 175 -11.71 8.64 2.40
N SER A 176 -11.08 7.59 1.90
CA SER A 176 -10.04 7.65 0.88
C SER A 176 -9.96 6.31 0.15
N GLU A 177 -9.55 6.33 -1.12
CA GLU A 177 -9.12 5.12 -1.81
C GLU A 177 -7.82 4.67 -1.18
N ILE A 178 -7.82 3.53 -0.49
CA ILE A 178 -6.68 3.17 0.32
C ILE A 178 -6.68 1.67 0.67
N VAL A 179 -5.47 1.15 0.81
CA VAL A 179 -5.13 -0.03 1.59
C VAL A 179 -3.92 0.29 2.45
N SER A 180 -3.85 -0.25 3.65
CA SER A 180 -2.74 -0.01 4.55
C SER A 180 -2.41 -1.21 5.40
N LEU A 181 -1.18 -1.21 5.90
CA LEU A 181 -0.68 -2.13 6.90
C LEU A 181 -0.08 -1.36 8.07
N ALA A 182 -0.18 -1.96 9.25
CA ALA A 182 0.38 -1.42 10.47
C ALA A 182 1.09 -2.51 11.29
N LEU A 183 2.25 -2.15 11.84
CA LEU A 183 2.96 -2.92 12.87
C LEU A 183 2.79 -2.19 14.19
N TYR A 184 2.37 -2.90 15.24
CA TYR A 184 2.16 -2.34 16.56
C TYR A 184 3.01 -3.07 17.60
N THR A 185 3.84 -2.33 18.34
CA THR A 185 4.82 -2.93 19.27
C THR A 185 4.20 -3.69 20.43
N GLU A 186 2.95 -3.38 20.80
CA GLU A 186 2.22 -4.10 21.87
C GLU A 186 1.47 -5.35 21.32
N GLU A 187 1.42 -5.51 20.00
CA GLU A 187 0.91 -6.71 19.32
C GLU A 187 1.97 -7.21 18.32
N PRO A 188 3.16 -7.65 18.81
CA PRO A 188 4.33 -7.89 17.96
C PRO A 188 4.28 -9.20 17.16
N ASP A 189 3.21 -9.96 17.26
CA ASP A 189 2.98 -11.27 16.62
C ASP A 189 2.10 -11.20 15.37
N ARG A 190 1.70 -9.99 14.94
CA ARG A 190 0.72 -9.81 13.86
C ARG A 190 0.90 -8.53 13.06
N ILE A 191 0.31 -8.51 11.87
CA ILE A 191 0.15 -7.32 11.03
C ILE A 191 -1.33 -6.93 11.05
N THR A 192 -1.64 -5.67 11.31
CA THR A 192 -3.01 -5.16 11.14
C THR A 192 -3.16 -4.54 9.77
N PHE A 193 -4.26 -4.83 9.07
CA PHE A 193 -4.59 -4.23 7.78
C PHE A 193 -5.91 -3.46 7.82
N GLY A 194 -6.03 -2.47 6.93
CA GLY A 194 -7.29 -1.82 6.57
C GLY A 194 -7.36 -1.64 5.06
N ARG A 195 -8.53 -1.92 4.48
CA ARG A 195 -8.73 -1.85 3.04
C ARG A 195 -10.07 -1.19 2.70
N MET A 196 -10.03 -0.16 1.87
CA MET A 196 -11.23 0.37 1.19
C MET A 196 -11.41 -0.35 -0.14
N ASN A 197 -10.61 -0.02 -1.15
CA ASN A 197 -10.74 -0.55 -2.51
C ASN A 197 -9.41 -0.87 -3.19
N TYR A 198 -8.27 -0.39 -2.67
CA TYR A 198 -6.96 -0.67 -3.27
C TYR A 198 -6.51 -2.11 -3.02
N PRO A 199 -5.74 -2.70 -3.97
CA PRO A 199 -5.43 -4.12 -3.95
C PRO A 199 -4.56 -4.52 -2.76
N MET A 200 -4.91 -5.64 -2.15
CA MET A 200 -4.10 -6.36 -1.18
C MET A 200 -4.42 -7.83 -1.26
N PHE A 201 -3.48 -8.61 -1.73
CA PHE A 201 -3.56 -10.05 -1.77
C PHE A 201 -2.85 -10.65 -0.56
N ILE A 202 -3.30 -11.82 -0.16
CA ILE A 202 -2.73 -12.62 0.91
C ILE A 202 -2.44 -14.02 0.36
N GLY A 203 -1.31 -14.61 0.74
CA GLY A 203 -0.92 -15.97 0.36
C GLY A 203 -0.34 -16.70 1.57
N ILE A 204 -0.73 -17.97 1.75
CA ILE A 204 -0.38 -18.79 2.90
C ILE A 204 0.79 -19.72 2.54
N ALA A 205 1.77 -19.85 3.42
CA ALA A 205 2.84 -20.85 3.35
C ALA A 205 2.98 -21.59 4.68
N ASP A 206 3.70 -22.71 4.68
CA ASP A 206 3.89 -23.51 5.90
C ASP A 206 4.64 -22.76 7.02
N HIS A 207 5.40 -21.76 6.66
CA HIS A 207 6.20 -20.97 7.61
C HIS A 207 5.67 -19.55 7.85
N GLY A 208 4.50 -19.21 7.34
CA GLY A 208 3.92 -17.88 7.55
C GLY A 208 2.97 -17.43 6.44
N ILE A 209 2.58 -16.17 6.52
CA ILE A 209 1.66 -15.53 5.59
C ILE A 209 2.31 -14.33 4.93
N TYR A 210 2.15 -14.25 3.62
CA TYR A 210 2.60 -13.13 2.79
C TYR A 210 1.43 -12.19 2.46
N MET A 211 1.73 -10.92 2.28
CA MET A 211 0.78 -9.92 1.76
C MET A 211 1.47 -9.09 0.67
N ALA A 212 0.75 -8.77 -0.41
CA ALA A 212 1.29 -7.91 -1.47
C ALA A 212 0.18 -7.19 -2.24
N THR A 213 0.56 -6.08 -2.89
CA THR A 213 -0.32 -5.34 -3.79
C THR A 213 -0.73 -6.17 -5.01
N THR A 214 0.14 -7.06 -5.49
CA THR A 214 -0.12 -7.92 -6.65
C THR A 214 0.17 -9.38 -6.34
N PRO A 215 -0.61 -10.34 -6.89
CA PRO A 215 -0.35 -11.76 -6.69
C PRO A 215 0.90 -12.26 -7.43
N MET A 216 1.41 -11.53 -8.43
CA MET A 216 2.55 -11.91 -9.26
C MET A 216 3.89 -12.00 -8.52
N VAL A 217 3.97 -11.53 -7.28
CA VAL A 217 5.23 -11.44 -6.54
C VAL A 217 5.39 -12.43 -5.41
N PHE A 218 4.37 -13.22 -5.15
CA PHE A 218 4.43 -14.21 -4.10
C PHE A 218 5.52 -15.25 -4.38
N PRO A 219 6.23 -15.72 -3.34
CA PRO A 219 7.10 -16.87 -3.47
C PRO A 219 6.35 -18.12 -3.94
N GLU A 220 7.07 -19.08 -4.55
CA GLU A 220 6.50 -20.30 -5.12
C GLU A 220 5.79 -21.20 -4.08
N ASP A 221 6.16 -21.09 -2.81
CA ASP A 221 5.53 -21.82 -1.71
C ASP A 221 4.23 -21.18 -1.20
N ALA A 222 3.83 -20.03 -1.73
CA ALA A 222 2.56 -19.40 -1.39
C ALA A 222 1.38 -20.16 -2.02
N ARG A 223 0.39 -20.44 -1.20
CA ARG A 223 -0.85 -21.14 -1.57
C ARG A 223 -2.05 -20.27 -1.20
N ASP A 224 -3.22 -20.66 -1.72
CA ASP A 224 -4.50 -20.02 -1.38
C ASP A 224 -4.47 -18.49 -1.54
N ILE A 225 -3.82 -18.03 -2.62
CA ILE A 225 -3.67 -16.60 -2.90
C ILE A 225 -5.05 -16.01 -3.12
N THR A 226 -5.43 -15.05 -2.28
CA THR A 226 -6.76 -14.43 -2.32
C THR A 226 -6.67 -12.92 -2.15
N LEU A 227 -7.63 -12.21 -2.73
CA LEU A 227 -7.82 -10.77 -2.53
C LEU A 227 -8.58 -10.54 -1.22
N LEU A 228 -8.04 -9.73 -0.32
CA LEU A 228 -8.78 -9.32 0.87
C LEU A 228 -10.04 -8.53 0.47
N PRO A 229 -11.18 -8.73 1.16
CA PRO A 229 -12.41 -8.04 0.80
C PRO A 229 -12.29 -6.52 1.00
N PRO A 230 -12.94 -5.71 0.14
CA PRO A 230 -12.98 -4.27 0.30
C PRO A 230 -13.79 -3.86 1.53
N THR A 231 -13.63 -2.61 1.97
CA THR A 231 -14.31 -2.03 3.15
C THR A 231 -14.20 -2.91 4.39
N SER A 232 -12.97 -3.36 4.69
CA SER A 232 -12.67 -4.23 5.81
C SER A 232 -11.36 -3.85 6.50
N ALA A 233 -11.22 -4.30 7.75
CA ALA A 233 -9.97 -4.33 8.48
C ALA A 233 -9.80 -5.71 9.14
N GLY A 234 -8.60 -6.01 9.60
CA GLY A 234 -8.32 -7.27 10.25
C GLY A 234 -6.87 -7.42 10.65
N GLN A 235 -6.53 -8.61 11.07
CA GLN A 235 -5.18 -8.96 11.53
C GLN A 235 -4.70 -10.24 10.86
N VAL A 236 -3.43 -10.28 10.53
CA VAL A 236 -2.74 -11.41 9.92
C VAL A 236 -1.71 -11.91 10.91
N PHE A 237 -1.86 -13.16 11.30
CA PHE A 237 -0.98 -13.91 12.19
C PHE A 237 -0.11 -14.85 11.35
N MET A 238 0.75 -15.59 11.99
CA MET A 238 1.65 -16.53 11.30
C MET A 238 0.90 -17.65 10.55
N ASP A 239 -0.23 -18.11 11.07
CA ASP A 239 -0.95 -19.31 10.63
C ASP A 239 -2.41 -19.07 10.23
N HIS A 240 -2.93 -17.88 10.48
CA HIS A 240 -4.30 -17.51 10.13
C HIS A 240 -4.46 -15.99 9.98
N TYR A 241 -5.61 -15.55 9.50
CA TYR A 241 -5.98 -14.15 9.48
C TYR A 241 -7.46 -13.95 9.81
N THR A 242 -7.77 -12.76 10.31
CA THR A 242 -9.13 -12.33 10.61
C THR A 242 -9.55 -11.20 9.70
N VAL A 243 -10.83 -11.15 9.35
CA VAL A 243 -11.42 -10.07 8.54
C VAL A 243 -12.69 -9.59 9.22
N LYS A 244 -12.78 -8.27 9.42
CA LYS A 244 -13.95 -7.59 9.96
C LYS A 244 -14.43 -6.57 8.93
N PRO A 245 -15.62 -6.74 8.32
CA PRO A 245 -16.23 -5.70 7.51
C PRO A 245 -16.47 -4.42 8.31
N PHE A 246 -16.28 -3.26 7.71
CA PHE A 246 -16.61 -1.98 8.34
C PHE A 246 -18.11 -1.91 8.63
N LYS A 247 -18.47 -1.45 9.81
CA LYS A 247 -19.89 -1.31 10.23
C LYS A 247 -20.60 -0.23 9.43
N ASN A 248 -19.92 0.91 9.24
CA ASN A 248 -20.48 2.09 8.57
C ASN A 248 -19.44 2.66 7.58
N PRO A 249 -19.15 1.96 6.48
CA PRO A 249 -18.18 2.45 5.51
C PRO A 249 -18.66 3.76 4.87
N PRO A 250 -17.75 4.67 4.53
CA PRO A 250 -18.12 5.94 3.87
C PRO A 250 -18.79 5.72 2.50
N CYS A 251 -18.59 4.55 1.92
CA CYS A 251 -19.25 4.09 0.72
C CYS A 251 -19.15 2.56 0.60
N LYS A 252 -19.91 1.97 -0.30
CA LYS A 252 -19.93 0.53 -0.55
C LYS A 252 -19.30 0.24 -1.92
N VAL A 253 -18.12 -0.37 -1.90
CA VAL A 253 -17.44 -0.80 -3.14
C VAL A 253 -18.27 -1.89 -3.83
N ALA A 254 -18.53 -1.73 -5.11
CA ALA A 254 -19.26 -2.72 -5.89
C ALA A 254 -18.40 -4.00 -6.04
N PRO A 255 -19.00 -5.19 -5.92
CA PRO A 255 -18.27 -6.43 -6.10
C PRO A 255 -17.87 -6.63 -7.57
N LEU A 256 -16.69 -7.21 -7.78
CA LEU A 256 -16.29 -7.70 -9.10
C LEU A 256 -17.16 -8.92 -9.45
N THR A 257 -17.76 -8.87 -10.64
CA THR A 257 -18.52 -10.00 -11.16
C THR A 257 -17.73 -10.73 -12.25
N PRO A 258 -18.02 -12.03 -12.53
CA PRO A 258 -17.36 -12.74 -13.63
C PRO A 258 -17.56 -12.08 -15.00
N VAL A 259 -18.65 -11.34 -15.19
CA VAL A 259 -18.92 -10.60 -16.44
C VAL A 259 -17.97 -9.42 -16.54
N VAL A 260 -17.91 -8.58 -15.51
CA VAL A 260 -16.98 -7.42 -15.46
C VAL A 260 -15.54 -7.88 -15.64
N TYR A 261 -15.14 -8.96 -14.96
CA TYR A 261 -13.80 -9.53 -15.10
C TYR A 261 -13.50 -9.90 -16.54
N ARG A 262 -14.37 -10.66 -17.19
CA ARG A 262 -14.18 -11.11 -18.58
C ARG A 262 -14.10 -9.95 -19.56
N ASP A 263 -15.03 -8.98 -19.46
CA ASP A 263 -15.05 -7.84 -20.36
C ASP A 263 -13.76 -7.01 -20.22
N CYS A 264 -13.28 -6.82 -19.00
CA CYS A 264 -12.01 -6.15 -18.71
C CYS A 264 -10.79 -6.97 -19.21
N TYR A 265 -10.80 -8.27 -19.01
CA TYR A 265 -9.74 -9.16 -19.51
C TYR A 265 -9.62 -9.09 -21.04
N ASP A 266 -10.75 -9.18 -21.75
CA ASP A 266 -10.78 -9.09 -23.20
C ASP A 266 -10.30 -7.72 -23.69
N ALA A 267 -10.67 -6.64 -23.01
CA ALA A 267 -10.20 -5.29 -23.34
C ALA A 267 -8.69 -5.13 -23.15
N VAL A 268 -8.11 -5.66 -22.04
CA VAL A 268 -6.65 -5.62 -21.82
C VAL A 268 -5.92 -6.45 -22.85
N VAL A 269 -6.40 -7.64 -23.19
CA VAL A 269 -5.80 -8.48 -24.22
C VAL A 269 -5.80 -7.77 -25.57
N ALA A 270 -6.93 -7.23 -25.99
CA ALA A 270 -7.03 -6.51 -27.27
C ALA A 270 -6.08 -5.31 -27.32
N ALA A 271 -5.99 -4.53 -26.22
CA ALA A 271 -5.07 -3.39 -26.17
C ALA A 271 -3.60 -3.81 -26.20
N LEU A 272 -3.23 -4.89 -25.51
CA LEU A 272 -1.86 -5.44 -25.51
C LEU A 272 -1.48 -6.13 -26.82
N GLU A 273 -2.44 -6.60 -27.63
CA GLU A 273 -2.19 -7.09 -28.99
C GLU A 273 -1.75 -5.96 -29.93
N GLU A 274 -2.24 -4.75 -29.69
CA GLU A 274 -1.90 -3.57 -30.49
C GLU A 274 -0.63 -2.89 -30.00
N ASN A 275 -0.50 -2.69 -28.68
CA ASN A 275 0.59 -1.92 -28.08
C ASN A 275 1.02 -2.48 -26.72
N ASP A 276 2.32 -2.33 -26.41
CA ASP A 276 2.83 -2.51 -25.05
C ASP A 276 2.23 -1.42 -24.12
N MET A 277 1.92 -1.75 -22.86
CA MET A 277 1.28 -0.82 -21.93
C MET A 277 2.00 -0.79 -20.57
N ASP A 278 2.12 0.39 -20.00
CA ASP A 278 2.44 0.51 -18.57
C ASP A 278 1.17 0.34 -17.71
N HIS A 279 1.36 0.25 -16.39
CA HIS A 279 0.27 0.02 -15.46
C HIS A 279 -0.76 1.17 -15.45
N ASP A 280 -0.31 2.43 -15.55
CA ASP A 280 -1.20 3.60 -15.63
C ASP A 280 -2.09 3.58 -16.87
N GLN A 281 -1.60 3.04 -17.99
CA GLN A 281 -2.40 2.88 -19.21
C GLN A 281 -3.45 1.79 -19.04
N ILE A 282 -3.11 0.69 -18.38
CA ILE A 282 -4.05 -0.40 -18.07
C ILE A 282 -5.13 0.09 -17.09
N ASP A 283 -4.77 0.77 -16.00
CA ASP A 283 -5.74 1.34 -15.03
C ASP A 283 -6.70 2.31 -15.72
N ARG A 284 -6.19 3.19 -16.57
CA ARG A 284 -7.03 4.14 -17.36
C ARG A 284 -7.98 3.44 -18.33
N LEU A 285 -7.59 2.32 -18.91
CA LEU A 285 -8.45 1.52 -19.77
C LEU A 285 -9.58 0.87 -18.96
N LEU A 286 -9.26 0.31 -17.80
CA LEU A 286 -10.19 -0.50 -17.00
C LEU A 286 -11.13 0.33 -16.12
N ARG A 287 -10.67 1.45 -15.57
CA ARG A 287 -11.42 2.27 -14.61
C ARG A 287 -12.85 2.63 -15.05
N PRO A 288 -13.13 3.04 -16.30
CA PRO A 288 -14.50 3.31 -16.74
C PRO A 288 -15.36 2.05 -16.93
N MET A 289 -14.78 0.86 -17.01
CA MET A 289 -15.48 -0.40 -17.22
C MET A 289 -15.92 -1.05 -15.91
N ILE A 290 -15.29 -0.68 -14.77
CA ILE A 290 -15.58 -1.25 -13.46
C ILE A 290 -16.69 -0.45 -12.80
N PRO A 291 -17.80 -1.09 -12.37
CA PRO A 291 -18.88 -0.40 -11.69
C PRO A 291 -18.40 0.29 -10.40
N GLY A 292 -18.54 1.60 -10.30
CA GLY A 292 -18.13 2.38 -9.11
C GLY A 292 -19.33 2.86 -8.28
N GLY A 293 -20.45 3.22 -8.90
CA GLY A 293 -21.56 3.88 -8.21
C GLY A 293 -21.10 5.16 -7.50
N ASP A 294 -21.47 5.30 -6.23
CA ASP A 294 -21.03 6.41 -5.36
C ASP A 294 -19.65 6.18 -4.72
N CYS A 295 -19.01 5.04 -4.99
CA CYS A 295 -17.75 4.61 -4.45
C CYS A 295 -16.72 4.45 -5.57
N PRO A 296 -15.43 4.67 -5.27
CA PRO A 296 -14.38 4.27 -6.19
C PRO A 296 -14.47 2.77 -6.56
N PRO A 297 -14.17 2.41 -7.80
CA PRO A 297 -14.20 1.02 -8.23
C PRO A 297 -13.17 0.16 -7.48
N GLU A 298 -13.39 -1.15 -7.48
CA GLU A 298 -12.36 -2.10 -7.03
C GLU A 298 -11.15 -2.00 -7.96
N SER A 299 -9.99 -1.67 -7.42
CA SER A 299 -8.77 -1.41 -8.20
C SER A 299 -7.75 -2.54 -8.18
N ALA A 300 -8.19 -3.79 -7.92
CA ALA A 300 -7.32 -4.97 -7.98
C ALA A 300 -7.33 -5.67 -9.35
N LEU A 301 -8.26 -5.27 -10.22
CA LEU A 301 -8.59 -6.02 -11.43
C LEU A 301 -7.44 -6.06 -12.45
N ASP A 302 -6.70 -4.96 -12.57
CA ASP A 302 -5.50 -4.86 -13.39
C ASP A 302 -4.46 -5.92 -13.02
N TYR A 303 -4.13 -6.02 -11.72
CA TYR A 303 -3.18 -7.02 -11.24
C TYR A 303 -3.71 -8.46 -11.34
N MET A 304 -5.01 -8.68 -11.20
CA MET A 304 -5.62 -9.99 -11.40
C MET A 304 -5.47 -10.45 -12.86
N ILE A 305 -5.76 -9.56 -13.80
CA ILE A 305 -5.64 -9.85 -15.24
C ILE A 305 -4.17 -10.10 -15.64
N LEU A 306 -3.25 -9.25 -15.17
CA LEU A 306 -1.82 -9.42 -15.45
C LEU A 306 -1.29 -10.74 -14.87
N ASN A 307 -1.73 -11.11 -13.66
CA ASN A 307 -1.38 -12.39 -13.05
C ASN A 307 -1.89 -13.59 -13.86
N ASP A 308 -3.12 -13.54 -14.35
CA ASP A 308 -3.69 -14.60 -15.17
C ASP A 308 -2.95 -14.74 -16.51
N LEU A 309 -2.59 -13.61 -17.14
CA LEU A 309 -1.75 -13.62 -18.34
C LEU A 309 -0.35 -14.19 -18.08
N GLN A 310 0.24 -13.89 -16.90
CA GLN A 310 1.51 -14.46 -16.45
C GLN A 310 1.39 -16.00 -16.25
N ASN A 311 0.36 -16.46 -15.55
CA ASN A 311 0.11 -17.88 -15.28
C ASN A 311 -0.16 -18.67 -16.57
N GLN A 312 -0.75 -18.04 -17.58
CA GLN A 312 -0.93 -18.59 -18.92
C GLN A 312 0.34 -18.58 -19.79
N GLY A 313 1.44 -17.97 -19.29
CA GLY A 313 2.69 -17.80 -20.05
C GLY A 313 2.56 -16.82 -21.21
N ARG A 314 1.55 -15.94 -21.20
CA ARG A 314 1.25 -14.94 -22.23
C ARG A 314 1.83 -13.56 -21.93
N LEU A 315 2.09 -13.24 -20.67
CA LEU A 315 2.65 -11.94 -20.26
C LEU A 315 4.18 -11.93 -20.43
N ILE A 316 4.68 -10.89 -21.06
CA ILE A 316 6.10 -10.51 -21.06
C ILE A 316 6.20 -9.18 -20.33
N ILE A 317 7.04 -9.11 -19.30
CA ILE A 317 7.35 -7.87 -18.59
C ILE A 317 8.66 -7.32 -19.15
N LYS A 318 8.57 -6.22 -19.90
CA LYS A 318 9.71 -5.45 -20.37
C LYS A 318 10.08 -4.40 -19.31
N THR A 319 11.32 -3.96 -19.29
CA THR A 319 11.81 -2.93 -18.38
C THR A 319 12.33 -1.72 -19.15
N THR A 320 12.07 -0.53 -18.62
CA THR A 320 12.66 0.72 -19.09
C THR A 320 13.14 1.55 -17.91
N GLN A 321 14.11 2.45 -18.16
CA GLN A 321 14.62 3.35 -17.14
C GLN A 321 13.90 4.69 -17.22
N MET A 322 13.45 5.18 -16.08
CA MET A 322 12.76 6.45 -15.92
C MET A 322 13.46 7.33 -14.88
N PRO A 323 13.34 8.66 -14.97
CA PRO A 323 13.83 9.54 -13.91
C PRO A 323 13.21 9.20 -12.54
N GLY A 324 14.04 9.13 -11.52
CA GLY A 324 13.62 9.01 -10.13
C GLY A 324 13.15 10.34 -9.54
N VAL A 325 13.07 10.44 -8.20
CA VAL A 325 12.63 11.65 -7.53
C VAL A 325 13.75 12.67 -7.33
N LYS A 326 14.95 12.20 -7.00
CA LYS A 326 16.15 13.06 -6.87
C LYS A 326 16.75 13.33 -8.24
N GLU A 327 17.33 14.50 -8.45
CA GLU A 327 18.03 14.85 -9.69
C GLU A 327 19.13 13.82 -10.01
N GLY A 328 19.16 13.36 -11.24
CA GLY A 328 20.10 12.33 -11.69
C GLY A 328 19.80 10.90 -11.25
N SER A 329 18.82 10.69 -10.37
CA SER A 329 18.40 9.33 -9.98
C SER A 329 17.52 8.69 -11.06
N ILE A 330 17.56 7.35 -11.11
CA ILE A 330 16.76 6.54 -12.04
C ILE A 330 15.92 5.53 -11.27
N ARG A 331 14.81 5.10 -11.86
CA ARG A 331 14.00 3.95 -11.42
C ARG A 331 13.68 3.05 -12.60
N THR A 332 13.38 1.80 -12.32
CA THR A 332 12.85 0.86 -13.31
C THR A 332 11.34 1.05 -13.45
N GLN A 333 10.83 1.02 -14.68
CA GLN A 333 9.41 0.92 -14.99
C GLN A 333 9.15 -0.38 -15.76
N PHE A 334 8.08 -1.08 -15.38
CA PHE A 334 7.60 -2.27 -16.06
C PHE A 334 6.59 -1.90 -17.13
N ILE A 335 6.71 -2.60 -18.25
CA ILE A 335 5.83 -2.47 -19.42
C ILE A 335 5.29 -3.87 -19.72
N ALA A 336 3.98 -4.02 -19.69
CA ALA A 336 3.30 -5.25 -20.08
C ALA A 336 3.27 -5.39 -21.60
N SER A 337 3.55 -6.58 -22.09
CA SER A 337 3.51 -6.98 -23.50
C SER A 337 2.97 -8.39 -23.63
N LEU A 338 2.27 -8.72 -24.70
CA LEU A 338 1.87 -10.10 -24.97
C LEU A 338 2.96 -10.86 -25.71
N LYS A 339 3.10 -12.13 -25.32
CA LYS A 339 3.89 -13.09 -26.09
C LYS A 339 3.15 -13.41 -27.39
N LYS A 340 3.78 -13.11 -28.51
CA LYS A 340 3.29 -13.43 -29.87
C LYS A 340 3.42 -14.91 -30.19
#